data_e960fa14a00251c7e2656a0e98c00768
#
_entry.id   e960fa14a00251c7e2656a0e98c00768
#
_cell.length_a   1.000
_cell.length_b   1.000
_cell.length_c   1.000
_cell.angle_alpha   90.00
_cell.angle_beta   90.00
_cell.angle_gamma   90.00
#
_symmetry.space_group_name_H-M   'P 1'
#
loop_
_entity.id
_entity.type
_entity.pdbx_description
1 polymer ?
#
loop_
_entity_poly.entity_id
_entity_poly.type
_entity_poly.pdbx_seq_one_letter_code
_entity_poly.pdbx_strand_id
1 'polypeptide(L)'
;MRPAWEEAKAECARFNAKNDTVKRGVGIAGAWYGCGNTSLPNPSTILAGVRPDGTVVLHQGAMDIGQGANTVIPQIFAQALGLSVEGIKILGGDTDITPDAGKTSASRQTFVSGNAALKTGEALRAQILRQVNAGPAAQIGSQDGQLTVTDGGRTQRLDLTRLPIDAQGYVLQAQESYDPPVKPLDENGQGVPYAQFGYAAHLVVVEVDIALGLCRPLRFVAAHDVGRAINPLLVEGQVQGGIAQGLGMALMEEYIPGRTENLHDYLVPTIGDVPPIETLILEVADAHGPYGAKGLGEHVLIPTAPAILNAIYHATGARVTQTPATPTRLRAALKEAGHA
;
A
#
# COMPACT_ATOMS: atom_id res chain seq x y z
N MET A 1 3.26 1.26 -20.00
CA MET A 1 2.30 0.19 -20.38
C MET A 1 2.15 0.02 -21.90
N ARG A 2 1.70 1.01 -22.70
CA ARG A 2 1.43 0.80 -24.14
C ARG A 2 2.62 0.29 -24.95
N PRO A 3 3.84 0.83 -24.83
CA PRO A 3 5.02 0.26 -25.52
C PRO A 3 5.29 -1.19 -25.11
N ALA A 4 5.24 -1.51 -23.83
CA ALA A 4 5.44 -2.86 -23.31
C ALA A 4 4.38 -3.85 -23.82
N TRP A 5 3.14 -3.40 -24.01
CA TRP A 5 2.07 -4.19 -24.60
C TRP A 5 2.35 -4.57 -26.05
N GLU A 6 2.71 -3.59 -26.89
CA GLU A 6 2.98 -3.84 -28.32
C GLU A 6 4.22 -4.73 -28.52
N GLU A 7 5.27 -4.51 -27.72
CA GLU A 7 6.45 -5.34 -27.71
C GLU A 7 6.12 -6.79 -27.32
N ALA A 8 5.39 -6.99 -26.22
CA ALA A 8 4.99 -8.31 -25.74
C ALA A 8 4.14 -9.07 -26.76
N LYS A 9 3.19 -8.39 -27.43
CA LYS A 9 2.40 -9.01 -28.51
C LYS A 9 3.28 -9.51 -29.66
N ALA A 10 4.21 -8.67 -30.10
CA ALA A 10 5.12 -9.04 -31.17
C ALA A 10 6.06 -10.21 -30.79
N GLU A 11 6.53 -10.22 -29.52
CA GLU A 11 7.33 -11.32 -28.97
C GLU A 11 6.54 -12.63 -28.92
N CYS A 12 5.31 -12.61 -28.39
CA CYS A 12 4.43 -13.77 -28.34
C CYS A 12 4.14 -14.32 -29.75
N ALA A 13 3.84 -13.46 -30.71
CA ALA A 13 3.57 -13.87 -32.09
C ALA A 13 4.80 -14.57 -32.72
N ARG A 14 6.00 -14.00 -32.56
CA ARG A 14 7.24 -14.62 -33.07
C ARG A 14 7.53 -15.96 -32.40
N PHE A 15 7.30 -16.09 -31.11
CA PHE A 15 7.48 -17.35 -30.40
C PHE A 15 6.48 -18.41 -30.85
N ASN A 16 5.20 -18.05 -30.93
CA ASN A 16 4.12 -18.97 -31.26
C ASN A 16 4.19 -19.49 -32.70
N ALA A 17 4.78 -18.72 -33.61
CA ALA A 17 5.00 -19.17 -35.00
C ALA A 17 6.01 -20.34 -35.13
N LYS A 18 6.81 -20.60 -34.10
CA LYS A 18 7.86 -21.62 -34.07
C LYS A 18 7.59 -22.74 -33.06
N ASN A 19 6.48 -22.64 -32.30
CA ASN A 19 6.20 -23.59 -31.23
C ASN A 19 4.72 -23.98 -31.27
N ASP A 20 4.43 -25.27 -31.29
CA ASP A 20 3.06 -25.81 -31.36
C ASP A 20 2.55 -26.31 -30.01
N THR A 21 3.41 -26.83 -29.15
CA THR A 21 3.06 -27.43 -27.86
C THR A 21 3.10 -26.41 -26.69
N VAL A 22 3.90 -25.38 -26.86
CA VAL A 22 4.02 -24.30 -25.86
C VAL A 22 3.67 -22.98 -26.53
N LYS A 23 2.77 -22.22 -25.95
CA LYS A 23 2.32 -20.92 -26.48
C LYS A 23 2.55 -19.81 -25.47
N ARG A 24 2.88 -18.62 -25.96
CA ARG A 24 2.99 -17.41 -25.15
C ARG A 24 1.82 -16.48 -25.41
N GLY A 25 1.39 -15.82 -24.33
CA GLY A 25 0.36 -14.81 -24.41
C GLY A 25 0.66 -13.62 -23.50
N VAL A 26 0.11 -12.49 -23.88
CA VAL A 26 0.12 -11.29 -23.08
C VAL A 26 -1.31 -10.90 -22.69
N GLY A 27 -1.51 -10.56 -21.42
CA GLY A 27 -2.79 -10.11 -20.89
C GLY A 27 -2.64 -8.81 -20.12
N ILE A 28 -3.71 -8.03 -20.09
CA ILE A 28 -3.80 -6.81 -19.32
C ILE A 28 -5.13 -6.78 -18.58
N ALA A 29 -5.11 -6.23 -17.36
CA ALA A 29 -6.31 -5.91 -16.61
C ALA A 29 -6.09 -4.62 -15.82
N GLY A 30 -7.18 -3.87 -15.61
CA GLY A 30 -7.18 -2.67 -14.78
C GLY A 30 -8.03 -2.87 -13.53
N ALA A 31 -7.81 -2.03 -12.54
CA ALA A 31 -8.60 -1.99 -11.32
C ALA A 31 -8.71 -0.55 -10.79
N TRP A 32 -9.78 -0.30 -10.05
CA TRP A 32 -9.87 0.80 -9.09
C TRP A 32 -10.35 0.24 -7.76
N TYR A 33 -9.95 0.89 -6.68
CA TYR A 33 -10.23 0.43 -5.32
C TYR A 33 -10.51 1.62 -4.42
N GLY A 34 -11.64 1.61 -3.72
CA GLY A 34 -11.98 2.61 -2.72
C GLY A 34 -11.19 2.37 -1.43
N CYS A 35 -10.37 3.34 -1.03
CA CYS A 35 -9.58 3.25 0.19
C CYS A 35 -10.41 3.61 1.43
N GLY A 36 -10.37 2.76 2.45
CA GLY A 36 -11.11 2.94 3.68
C GLY A 36 -12.40 2.12 3.78
N ASN A 37 -13.16 2.31 4.84
CA ASN A 37 -14.43 1.62 5.05
C ASN A 37 -15.53 2.20 4.15
N THR A 38 -16.34 1.32 3.55
CA THR A 38 -17.45 1.73 2.69
C THR A 38 -18.53 2.44 3.50
N SER A 39 -18.70 3.74 3.29
CA SER A 39 -19.79 4.55 3.89
C SER A 39 -19.86 4.53 5.42
N LEU A 40 -18.87 4.01 6.11
CA LEU A 40 -18.83 3.89 7.57
C LEU A 40 -17.77 4.82 8.16
N PRO A 41 -17.95 5.31 9.40
CA PRO A 41 -16.90 6.00 10.13
C PRO A 41 -15.61 5.20 10.13
N ASN A 42 -14.50 5.89 9.93
CA ASN A 42 -13.21 5.26 9.72
C ASN A 42 -12.08 6.06 10.39
N PRO A 43 -12.28 6.54 11.63
CA PRO A 43 -11.32 7.42 12.28
C PRO A 43 -10.00 6.72 12.59
N SER A 44 -8.97 7.52 12.69
CA SER A 44 -7.68 7.18 13.29
C SER A 44 -7.21 8.32 14.15
N THR A 45 -6.65 8.01 15.30
CA THR A 45 -6.09 8.98 16.24
C THR A 45 -4.60 8.71 16.41
N ILE A 46 -3.81 9.78 16.40
CA ILE A 46 -2.37 9.77 16.65
C ILE A 46 -2.08 10.75 17.79
N LEU A 47 -1.19 10.35 18.68
CA LEU A 47 -0.69 11.17 19.76
C LEU A 47 0.82 11.33 19.63
N ALA A 48 1.33 12.52 19.88
CA ALA A 48 2.77 12.74 19.98
C ALA A 48 3.09 13.68 21.15
N GLY A 49 4.22 13.45 21.79
CA GLY A 49 4.69 14.26 22.91
C GLY A 49 6.18 14.55 22.84
N VAL A 50 6.57 15.62 23.51
CA VAL A 50 7.96 16.01 23.76
C VAL A 50 8.26 15.81 25.23
N ARG A 51 9.31 15.06 25.54
CA ARG A 51 9.81 14.87 26.92
C ARG A 51 10.66 16.04 27.36
N PRO A 52 10.91 16.20 28.68
CA PRO A 52 11.78 17.28 29.21
C PRO A 52 13.20 17.26 28.63
N ASP A 53 13.68 16.08 28.21
CA ASP A 53 15.00 15.90 27.59
C ASP A 53 15.04 16.23 26.09
N GLY A 54 13.92 16.65 25.50
CA GLY A 54 13.79 16.96 24.09
C GLY A 54 13.44 15.76 23.20
N THR A 55 13.31 14.57 23.75
CA THR A 55 12.89 13.37 22.98
C THR A 55 11.47 13.55 22.48
N VAL A 56 11.30 13.43 21.16
CA VAL A 56 9.98 13.39 20.51
C VAL A 56 9.49 11.94 20.44
N VAL A 57 8.28 11.70 20.94
CA VAL A 57 7.66 10.38 20.99
C VAL A 57 6.39 10.41 20.16
N LEU A 58 6.22 9.45 19.26
CA LEU A 58 5.02 9.24 18.44
C LEU A 58 4.31 7.97 18.89
N HIS A 59 3.07 8.08 19.35
CA HIS A 59 2.22 6.95 19.68
C HIS A 59 1.30 6.65 18.50
N GLN A 60 1.44 5.45 17.93
CA GLN A 60 0.58 5.01 16.83
C GLN A 60 -0.01 3.63 17.10
N GLY A 61 -1.34 3.54 17.06
CA GLY A 61 -2.07 2.27 17.16
C GLY A 61 -2.20 1.53 15.82
N ALA A 62 -1.73 2.13 14.72
CA ALA A 62 -1.76 1.51 13.40
C ALA A 62 -0.78 0.34 13.33
N MET A 63 -1.32 -0.89 13.32
CA MET A 63 -0.47 -2.10 13.30
C MET A 63 0.25 -2.26 11.96
N ASP A 64 1.54 -2.49 12.04
CA ASP A 64 2.36 -2.94 10.92
C ASP A 64 2.27 -4.47 10.82
N ILE A 65 1.71 -4.95 9.72
CA ILE A 65 1.59 -6.37 9.38
C ILE A 65 2.55 -6.75 8.24
N GLY A 66 3.58 -5.93 8.01
CA GLY A 66 4.54 -6.05 6.92
C GLY A 66 4.36 -5.02 5.81
N GLN A 67 3.30 -4.19 5.87
CA GLN A 67 3.01 -3.18 4.84
C GLN A 67 3.81 -1.87 5.03
N GLY A 68 4.55 -1.70 6.13
CA GLY A 68 5.44 -0.57 6.35
C GLY A 68 4.81 0.64 7.07
N ALA A 69 3.70 0.46 7.81
CA ALA A 69 3.07 1.54 8.59
C ALA A 69 4.04 2.16 9.62
N ASN A 70 4.89 1.35 10.25
CA ASN A 70 5.91 1.79 11.19
C ASN A 70 7.02 2.66 10.57
N THR A 71 7.08 2.73 9.25
CA THR A 71 7.99 3.61 8.50
C THR A 71 7.25 4.82 7.93
N VAL A 72 6.14 4.59 7.23
CA VAL A 72 5.44 5.63 6.47
C VAL A 72 4.75 6.66 7.38
N ILE A 73 4.07 6.22 8.44
CA ILE A 73 3.38 7.13 9.37
C ILE A 73 4.37 8.06 10.09
N PRO A 74 5.50 7.57 10.65
CA PRO A 74 6.53 8.44 11.18
C PRO A 74 7.15 9.40 10.17
N GLN A 75 7.35 8.98 8.91
CA GLN A 75 7.84 9.88 7.86
C GLN A 75 6.88 11.04 7.59
N ILE A 76 5.57 10.77 7.55
CA ILE A 76 4.54 11.82 7.40
C ILE A 76 4.54 12.77 8.61
N PHE A 77 4.58 12.23 9.82
CA PHE A 77 4.63 13.01 11.07
C PHE A 77 5.91 13.87 11.14
N ALA A 78 7.06 13.29 10.87
CA ALA A 78 8.36 13.96 10.89
C ALA A 78 8.41 15.16 9.94
N GLN A 79 7.90 14.97 8.72
CA GLN A 79 7.78 16.03 7.72
C GLN A 79 6.87 17.16 8.21
N ALA A 80 5.74 16.85 8.83
CA ALA A 80 4.80 17.83 9.37
C ALA A 80 5.39 18.61 10.56
N LEU A 81 6.09 17.92 11.43
CA LEU A 81 6.78 18.53 12.57
C LEU A 81 7.99 19.37 12.13
N GLY A 82 8.66 18.96 11.04
CA GLY A 82 9.88 19.60 10.54
C GLY A 82 11.16 19.05 11.19
N LEU A 83 11.15 17.78 11.59
CA LEU A 83 12.31 17.03 12.10
C LEU A 83 12.65 15.85 11.19
N SER A 84 13.88 15.34 11.33
CA SER A 84 14.26 14.06 10.75
C SER A 84 13.54 12.90 11.46
N VAL A 85 13.17 11.86 10.71
CA VAL A 85 12.47 10.69 11.26
C VAL A 85 13.31 9.92 12.28
N GLU A 86 14.65 9.94 12.15
CA GLU A 86 15.60 9.32 13.07
C GLU A 86 15.54 9.93 14.48
N GLY A 87 15.07 11.18 14.60
CA GLY A 87 14.88 11.89 15.88
C GLY A 87 13.57 11.53 16.60
N ILE A 88 12.76 10.63 16.06
CA ILE A 88 11.43 10.31 16.57
C ILE A 88 11.42 8.90 17.15
N LYS A 89 11.07 8.79 18.44
CA LYS A 89 10.82 7.50 19.10
C LYS A 89 9.39 7.06 18.84
N ILE A 90 9.23 5.86 18.27
CA ILE A 90 7.92 5.29 17.99
C ILE A 90 7.50 4.38 19.14
N LEU A 91 6.28 4.54 19.64
CA LEU A 91 5.57 3.61 20.50
C LEU A 91 4.35 3.11 19.74
N GLY A 92 4.30 1.81 19.49
CA GLY A 92 3.24 1.19 18.71
C GLY A 92 2.90 -0.21 19.20
N GLY A 93 1.69 -0.67 18.88
CA GLY A 93 1.24 -2.03 19.22
C GLY A 93 0.93 -2.26 20.71
N ASP A 94 0.82 -1.21 21.49
CA ASP A 94 0.49 -1.28 22.92
C ASP A 94 -0.85 -0.55 23.15
N THR A 95 -1.89 -1.33 23.42
CA THR A 95 -3.27 -0.85 23.57
C THR A 95 -3.49 0.00 24.82
N ASP A 96 -2.58 -0.08 25.80
CA ASP A 96 -2.69 0.72 27.05
C ASP A 96 -2.23 2.17 26.84
N ILE A 97 -1.34 2.40 25.87
CA ILE A 97 -0.69 3.71 25.67
C ILE A 97 -0.83 4.30 24.27
N THR A 98 -1.34 3.54 23.30
CA THR A 98 -1.56 4.04 21.94
C THR A 98 -3.03 4.35 21.72
N PRO A 99 -3.36 5.52 21.13
CA PRO A 99 -4.72 5.79 20.70
C PRO A 99 -5.20 4.81 19.63
N ASP A 100 -6.52 4.64 19.54
CA ASP A 100 -7.11 3.80 18.51
C ASP A 100 -6.88 4.40 17.12
N ALA A 101 -6.19 3.66 16.28
CA ALA A 101 -5.95 4.00 14.88
C ALA A 101 -6.86 3.19 13.93
N GLY A 102 -7.81 2.45 14.46
CA GLY A 102 -8.65 1.53 13.71
C GLY A 102 -7.86 0.34 13.15
N LYS A 103 -8.55 -0.49 12.40
CA LYS A 103 -7.98 -1.71 11.84
C LYS A 103 -6.99 -1.45 10.70
N THR A 104 -5.99 -2.32 10.55
CA THR A 104 -5.12 -2.40 9.39
C THR A 104 -5.80 -3.24 8.31
N SER A 105 -6.66 -2.61 7.52
CA SER A 105 -7.43 -3.23 6.42
C SER A 105 -7.92 -2.13 5.47
N ALA A 106 -8.51 -2.50 4.35
CA ALA A 106 -9.14 -1.58 3.39
C ALA A 106 -8.19 -0.48 2.88
N SER A 107 -6.88 -0.74 2.84
CA SER A 107 -5.82 0.19 2.38
C SER A 107 -5.87 1.56 3.06
N ARG A 108 -6.24 1.60 4.36
CA ARG A 108 -6.55 2.86 5.04
C ARG A 108 -5.38 3.51 5.78
N GLN A 109 -4.33 2.77 6.16
CA GLN A 109 -3.37 3.31 7.13
C GLN A 109 -2.58 4.52 6.63
N THR A 110 -1.98 4.47 5.43
CA THR A 110 -1.29 5.65 4.86
C THR A 110 -2.25 6.83 4.67
N PHE A 111 -3.49 6.57 4.26
CA PHE A 111 -4.50 7.60 4.03
C PHE A 111 -5.04 8.17 5.34
N VAL A 112 -5.60 7.34 6.22
CA VAL A 112 -6.35 7.80 7.40
C VAL A 112 -5.40 8.10 8.56
N SER A 113 -4.57 7.13 8.97
CA SER A 113 -3.60 7.34 10.05
C SER A 113 -2.49 8.31 9.64
N GLY A 114 -2.13 8.33 8.35
CA GLY A 114 -1.22 9.33 7.80
C GLY A 114 -1.75 10.76 7.93
N ASN A 115 -3.05 11.00 7.68
CA ASN A 115 -3.67 12.33 7.92
C ASN A 115 -3.74 12.68 9.40
N ALA A 116 -4.03 11.73 10.28
CA ALA A 116 -3.98 11.99 11.73
C ALA A 116 -2.55 12.34 12.16
N ALA A 117 -1.53 11.65 11.63
CA ALA A 117 -0.13 11.93 11.89
C ALA A 117 0.31 13.31 11.36
N LEU A 118 -0.13 13.67 10.15
CA LEU A 118 0.08 15.01 9.58
C LEU A 118 -0.45 16.10 10.51
N LYS A 119 -1.73 16.00 10.90
CA LYS A 119 -2.37 16.98 11.80
C LYS A 119 -1.68 17.03 13.17
N THR A 120 -1.32 15.87 13.74
CA THR A 120 -0.61 15.80 15.01
C THR A 120 0.76 16.48 14.94
N GLY A 121 1.49 16.25 13.85
CA GLY A 121 2.78 16.88 13.58
C GLY A 121 2.66 18.40 13.48
N GLU A 122 1.68 18.91 12.73
CA GLU A 122 1.40 20.33 12.59
C GLU A 122 1.00 20.97 13.92
N ALA A 123 0.12 20.30 14.70
CA ALA A 123 -0.31 20.78 16.01
C ALA A 123 0.87 20.85 17.02
N LEU A 124 1.70 19.81 17.06
CA LEU A 124 2.89 19.80 17.93
C LEU A 124 3.92 20.84 17.49
N ARG A 125 4.14 20.98 16.18
CA ARG A 125 4.96 22.04 15.59
C ARG A 125 4.52 23.43 16.07
N ALA A 126 3.23 23.72 15.98
CA ALA A 126 2.68 24.99 16.41
C ALA A 126 2.88 25.24 17.93
N GLN A 127 2.82 24.19 18.76
CA GLN A 127 3.13 24.30 20.18
C GLN A 127 4.60 24.64 20.42
N ILE A 128 5.53 23.96 19.74
CA ILE A 128 6.98 24.19 19.85
C ILE A 128 7.33 25.64 19.45
N LEU A 129 6.81 26.11 18.31
CA LEU A 129 7.09 27.46 17.82
C LEU A 129 6.58 28.54 18.78
N ARG A 130 5.44 28.33 19.43
CA ARG A 130 4.89 29.25 20.44
C ARG A 130 5.80 29.40 21.67
N GLN A 131 6.56 28.34 22.06
CA GLN A 131 7.47 28.43 23.21
C GLN A 131 8.55 29.50 23.05
N VAL A 132 8.95 29.79 21.81
CA VAL A 132 9.98 30.80 21.51
C VAL A 132 9.45 31.97 20.69
N ASN A 133 8.12 32.09 20.57
CA ASN A 133 7.45 33.14 19.81
C ASN A 133 7.97 33.25 18.35
N ALA A 134 8.23 32.12 17.74
CA ALA A 134 8.73 32.02 16.36
C ALA A 134 7.59 32.01 15.34
N GLY A 135 7.86 32.49 14.15
CA GLY A 135 6.92 32.50 13.03
C GLY A 135 6.72 31.10 12.40
N PRO A 136 5.66 30.92 11.58
CA PRO A 136 5.32 29.62 11.00
C PRO A 136 6.38 29.07 10.01
N ALA A 137 7.24 29.95 9.47
CA ALA A 137 8.31 29.58 8.57
C ALA A 137 9.61 29.12 9.31
N ALA A 138 9.63 29.23 10.65
CA ALA A 138 10.80 28.83 11.43
C ALA A 138 11.08 27.33 11.29
N GLN A 139 12.35 26.95 11.34
CA GLN A 139 12.79 25.57 11.24
C GLN A 139 12.97 24.98 12.65
N ILE A 140 12.43 23.80 12.88
CA ILE A 140 12.68 23.00 14.07
C ILE A 140 13.85 22.06 13.78
N GLY A 141 14.75 21.92 14.73
CA GLY A 141 15.91 21.03 14.65
C GLY A 141 16.19 20.37 16.00
N SER A 142 17.17 19.48 16.03
CA SER A 142 17.73 18.89 17.23
C SER A 142 19.25 19.09 17.23
N GLN A 143 19.80 19.57 18.33
CA GLN A 143 21.24 19.73 18.53
C GLN A 143 21.60 19.22 19.93
N ASP A 144 22.53 18.29 20.03
CA ASP A 144 22.96 17.66 21.28
C ASP A 144 21.77 17.11 22.12
N GLY A 145 20.75 16.51 21.45
CA GLY A 145 19.55 15.97 22.08
C GLY A 145 18.52 17.03 22.50
N GLN A 146 18.76 18.31 22.28
CA GLN A 146 17.85 19.39 22.60
C GLN A 146 17.14 19.93 21.36
N LEU A 147 15.88 20.26 21.48
CA LEU A 147 15.13 20.91 20.41
C LEU A 147 15.60 22.36 20.22
N THR A 148 15.75 22.73 18.95
CA THR A 148 16.11 24.08 18.54
C THR A 148 15.10 24.63 17.56
N VAL A 149 14.93 25.94 17.57
CA VAL A 149 14.10 26.65 16.57
C VAL A 149 14.95 27.75 15.95
N THR A 150 15.02 27.75 14.63
CA THR A 150 15.71 28.78 13.83
C THR A 150 14.68 29.63 13.10
N ASP A 151 14.63 30.91 13.42
CA ASP A 151 13.75 31.90 12.79
C ASP A 151 14.56 33.13 12.38
N GLY A 152 14.43 33.58 11.13
CA GLY A 152 15.17 34.72 10.60
C GLY A 152 16.69 34.62 10.76
N GLY A 153 17.26 33.41 10.71
CA GLY A 153 18.70 33.15 10.89
C GLY A 153 19.16 33.12 12.37
N ARG A 154 18.27 33.31 13.32
CA ARG A 154 18.55 33.20 14.76
C ARG A 154 18.09 31.85 15.28
N THR A 155 19.01 31.05 15.82
CA THR A 155 18.71 29.77 16.46
C THR A 155 18.56 29.94 17.97
N GLN A 156 17.49 29.37 18.52
CA GLN A 156 17.21 29.33 19.95
C GLN A 156 17.07 27.87 20.39
N ARG A 157 17.64 27.51 21.54
CA ARG A 157 17.41 26.22 22.20
C ARG A 157 16.16 26.34 23.07
N LEU A 158 15.33 25.29 23.09
CA LEU A 158 14.16 25.24 23.97
C LEU A 158 14.58 24.76 25.36
N ASP A 159 14.30 25.58 26.37
CA ASP A 159 14.41 25.15 27.78
C ASP A 159 13.11 24.45 28.19
N LEU A 160 13.03 23.18 27.93
CA LEU A 160 11.87 22.33 28.21
C LEU A 160 11.74 21.96 29.68
N THR A 161 12.82 22.14 30.48
CA THR A 161 12.83 21.74 31.90
C THR A 161 11.95 22.61 32.79
N ARG A 162 11.57 23.80 32.31
CA ARG A 162 10.69 24.73 33.00
C ARG A 162 9.20 24.49 32.74
N LEU A 163 8.88 23.67 31.80
CA LEU A 163 7.48 23.38 31.46
C LEU A 163 6.92 22.29 32.38
N PRO A 164 5.61 22.40 32.74
CA PRO A 164 4.97 21.37 33.52
C PRO A 164 4.95 20.03 32.78
N ILE A 165 5.19 18.95 33.50
CA ILE A 165 5.14 17.59 32.97
C ILE A 165 3.74 17.05 33.17
N ASP A 166 3.12 16.50 32.12
CA ASP A 166 1.82 15.85 32.21
C ASP A 166 1.89 14.43 32.80
N ALA A 167 0.75 13.76 32.94
CA ALA A 167 0.66 12.42 33.51
C ALA A 167 1.35 11.34 32.65
N GLN A 168 1.63 11.64 31.37
CA GLN A 168 2.31 10.73 30.43
C GLN A 168 3.82 11.02 30.33
N GLY A 169 4.31 12.03 31.05
CA GLY A 169 5.71 12.40 31.07
C GLY A 169 6.11 13.39 29.95
N TYR A 170 5.16 14.10 29.36
CA TYR A 170 5.39 15.09 28.29
C TYR A 170 5.28 16.52 28.80
N VAL A 171 6.08 17.40 28.25
CA VAL A 171 6.01 18.86 28.47
C VAL A 171 5.23 19.57 27.37
N LEU A 172 5.16 18.97 26.19
CA LEU A 172 4.30 19.38 25.07
C LEU A 172 3.66 18.12 24.50
N GLN A 173 2.38 18.20 24.17
CA GLN A 173 1.63 17.05 23.64
C GLN A 173 0.58 17.52 22.63
N ALA A 174 0.42 16.77 21.56
CA ALA A 174 -0.64 16.95 20.60
C ALA A 174 -1.29 15.60 20.29
N GLN A 175 -2.61 15.59 20.20
CA GLN A 175 -3.40 14.44 19.77
C GLN A 175 -4.44 14.90 18.78
N GLU A 176 -4.40 14.30 17.59
CA GLU A 176 -5.33 14.65 16.51
C GLU A 176 -5.95 13.40 15.90
N SER A 177 -7.15 13.60 15.38
CA SER A 177 -7.91 12.54 14.71
C SER A 177 -8.25 12.96 13.28
N TYR A 178 -8.37 11.98 12.41
CA TYR A 178 -8.90 12.16 11.07
C TYR A 178 -9.91 11.07 10.76
N ASP A 179 -11.06 11.48 10.23
CA ASP A 179 -12.09 10.60 9.67
C ASP A 179 -12.37 11.04 8.22
N PRO A 180 -12.29 10.13 7.22
CA PRO A 180 -12.52 10.47 5.81
C PRO A 180 -13.94 11.03 5.57
N PRO A 181 -14.11 12.02 4.69
CA PRO A 181 -15.40 12.64 4.40
C PRO A 181 -16.25 11.75 3.46
N VAL A 182 -16.73 10.62 3.98
CA VAL A 182 -17.63 9.71 3.27
C VAL A 182 -19.09 10.01 3.59
N LYS A 183 -20.00 9.59 2.70
CA LYS A 183 -21.45 9.69 2.89
C LYS A 183 -22.10 8.32 2.67
N PRO A 184 -23.09 7.95 3.49
CA PRO A 184 -23.86 6.74 3.29
C PRO A 184 -24.46 6.67 1.88
N LEU A 185 -24.67 5.46 1.40
CA LEU A 185 -25.42 5.23 0.17
C LEU A 185 -26.92 5.44 0.44
N ASP A 186 -27.63 5.96 -0.55
CA ASP A 186 -29.09 6.07 -0.53
C ASP A 186 -29.76 4.72 -0.83
N GLU A 187 -31.08 4.70 -0.89
CA GLU A 187 -31.90 3.50 -1.20
C GLU A 187 -31.62 2.90 -2.57
N ASN A 188 -31.06 3.68 -3.49
CA ASN A 188 -30.69 3.25 -4.85
C ASN A 188 -29.19 2.87 -4.92
N GLY A 189 -28.49 2.83 -3.79
CA GLY A 189 -27.05 2.53 -3.75
C GLY A 189 -26.16 3.67 -4.26
N GLN A 190 -26.66 4.91 -4.33
CA GLN A 190 -25.90 6.07 -4.77
C GLN A 190 -25.39 6.88 -3.59
N GLY A 191 -24.17 7.40 -3.69
CA GLY A 191 -23.56 8.19 -2.60
C GLY A 191 -22.07 8.43 -2.82
N VAL A 192 -21.38 8.77 -1.74
CA VAL A 192 -19.91 8.95 -1.72
C VAL A 192 -19.32 7.95 -0.71
N PRO A 193 -19.29 6.64 -1.06
CA PRO A 193 -18.90 5.58 -0.12
C PRO A 193 -17.40 5.61 0.21
N TYR A 194 -16.59 6.22 -0.64
CA TYR A 194 -15.15 6.40 -0.47
C TYR A 194 -14.76 7.83 -0.81
N ALA A 195 -13.86 8.41 -0.03
CA ALA A 195 -13.29 9.72 -0.30
C ALA A 195 -12.07 9.65 -1.22
N GLN A 196 -11.46 8.48 -1.37
CA GLN A 196 -10.23 8.27 -2.12
C GLN A 196 -10.27 6.94 -2.89
N PHE A 197 -9.69 6.94 -4.10
CA PHE A 197 -9.56 5.74 -4.93
C PHE A 197 -8.11 5.55 -5.39
N GLY A 198 -7.61 4.31 -5.27
CA GLY A 198 -6.41 3.84 -5.95
C GLY A 198 -6.74 3.24 -7.31
N TYR A 199 -5.85 3.39 -8.28
CA TYR A 199 -5.99 2.82 -9.62
C TYR A 199 -4.79 1.98 -9.98
N ALA A 200 -5.02 0.89 -10.71
CA ALA A 200 -3.96 -0.02 -11.12
C ALA A 200 -4.19 -0.59 -12.51
N ALA A 201 -3.10 -1.00 -13.15
CA ALA A 201 -3.14 -1.82 -14.35
C ALA A 201 -1.95 -2.78 -14.34
N HIS A 202 -2.21 -4.07 -14.55
CA HIS A 202 -1.17 -5.09 -14.70
C HIS A 202 -1.14 -5.62 -16.13
N LEU A 203 0.05 -5.73 -16.67
CA LEU A 203 0.37 -6.47 -17.87
C LEU A 203 1.20 -7.68 -17.47
N VAL A 204 0.86 -8.86 -17.97
CA VAL A 204 1.62 -10.08 -17.76
C VAL A 204 1.88 -10.80 -19.09
N VAL A 205 3.06 -11.36 -19.22
CA VAL A 205 3.38 -12.34 -20.28
C VAL A 205 3.43 -13.72 -19.64
N VAL A 206 2.71 -14.66 -20.21
CA VAL A 206 2.68 -16.06 -19.74
C VAL A 206 3.15 -17.02 -20.83
N GLU A 207 3.59 -18.18 -20.39
CA GLU A 207 3.85 -19.35 -21.22
C GLU A 207 2.90 -20.46 -20.79
N VAL A 208 2.23 -21.09 -21.76
CA VAL A 208 1.25 -22.17 -21.54
C VAL A 208 1.73 -23.42 -22.24
N ASP A 209 1.96 -24.48 -21.48
CA ASP A 209 2.15 -25.83 -22.00
C ASP A 209 0.76 -26.44 -22.26
N ILE A 210 0.44 -26.64 -23.54
CA ILE A 210 -0.87 -27.13 -23.96
C ILE A 210 -1.08 -28.57 -23.53
N ALA A 211 -0.03 -29.40 -23.61
CA ALA A 211 -0.11 -30.82 -23.29
C ALA A 211 -0.31 -31.06 -21.79
N LEU A 212 0.36 -30.29 -20.95
CA LEU A 212 0.29 -30.43 -19.50
C LEU A 212 -0.79 -29.55 -18.85
N GLY A 213 -1.26 -28.50 -19.54
CA GLY A 213 -2.15 -27.50 -18.96
C GLY A 213 -1.45 -26.64 -17.90
N LEU A 214 -0.14 -26.43 -18.03
CA LEU A 214 0.63 -25.61 -17.11
C LEU A 214 0.73 -24.18 -17.64
N CYS A 215 0.51 -23.22 -16.78
CA CYS A 215 0.72 -21.80 -17.05
C CYS A 215 1.85 -21.27 -16.18
N ARG A 216 2.85 -20.66 -16.80
CA ARG A 216 3.97 -20.01 -16.13
C ARG A 216 4.04 -18.53 -16.50
N PRO A 217 3.85 -17.61 -15.56
CA PRO A 217 4.14 -16.21 -15.78
C PRO A 217 5.63 -15.97 -16.03
N LEU A 218 5.96 -15.13 -17.02
CA LEU A 218 7.32 -14.85 -17.42
C LEU A 218 7.80 -13.47 -16.96
N ARG A 219 6.91 -12.47 -16.98
CA ARG A 219 7.17 -11.10 -16.48
C ARG A 219 5.87 -10.36 -16.21
N PHE A 220 5.93 -9.40 -15.30
CA PHE A 220 4.88 -8.41 -15.08
C PHE A 220 5.38 -6.99 -15.35
N VAL A 221 4.48 -6.13 -15.82
CA VAL A 221 4.61 -4.68 -15.75
C VAL A 221 3.37 -4.17 -15.01
N ALA A 222 3.56 -3.59 -13.83
CA ALA A 222 2.50 -3.18 -12.94
C ALA A 222 2.52 -1.67 -12.74
N ALA A 223 1.47 -0.98 -13.16
CA ALA A 223 1.30 0.47 -12.98
C ALA A 223 0.29 0.73 -11.86
N HIS A 224 0.68 1.54 -10.87
CA HIS A 224 -0.15 1.89 -9.73
C HIS A 224 -0.14 3.38 -9.49
N ASP A 225 -1.31 3.98 -9.41
CA ASP A 225 -1.49 5.34 -8.93
C ASP A 225 -1.60 5.32 -7.40
N VAL A 226 -0.55 5.83 -6.76
CA VAL A 226 -0.38 5.88 -5.30
C VAL A 226 -0.52 7.30 -4.75
N GLY A 227 -0.99 8.24 -5.59
CA GLY A 227 -0.86 9.65 -5.25
C GLY A 227 0.61 10.01 -5.09
N ARG A 228 0.99 10.69 -4.02
CA ARG A 228 2.40 10.88 -3.70
C ARG A 228 2.97 9.62 -3.03
N ALA A 229 4.02 9.06 -3.58
CA ALA A 229 4.77 7.96 -2.96
C ALA A 229 5.58 8.48 -1.77
N ILE A 230 5.10 8.27 -0.55
CA ILE A 230 5.83 8.68 0.67
C ILE A 230 7.14 7.90 0.80
N ASN A 231 7.12 6.61 0.46
CA ASN A 231 8.29 5.75 0.44
C ASN A 231 8.23 4.84 -0.81
N PRO A 232 8.92 5.21 -1.91
CA PRO A 232 8.88 4.47 -3.17
C PRO A 232 9.32 3.00 -3.03
N LEU A 233 10.33 2.71 -2.21
CA LEU A 233 10.81 1.34 -2.00
C LEU A 233 9.74 0.44 -1.37
N LEU A 234 9.00 0.96 -0.38
CA LEU A 234 7.90 0.22 0.23
C LEU A 234 6.70 0.07 -0.72
N VAL A 235 6.47 1.04 -1.61
CA VAL A 235 5.47 0.92 -2.68
C VAL A 235 5.81 -0.25 -3.61
N GLU A 236 7.05 -0.36 -4.07
CA GLU A 236 7.51 -1.48 -4.90
C GLU A 236 7.34 -2.81 -4.17
N GLY A 237 7.72 -2.89 -2.89
CA GLY A 237 7.54 -4.08 -2.06
C GLY A 237 6.07 -4.51 -1.94
N GLN A 238 5.14 -3.55 -1.79
CA GLN A 238 3.71 -3.83 -1.75
C GLN A 238 3.20 -4.35 -3.11
N VAL A 239 3.66 -3.78 -4.22
CA VAL A 239 3.28 -4.24 -5.57
C VAL A 239 3.76 -5.67 -5.82
N GLN A 240 5.00 -5.97 -5.48
CA GLN A 240 5.58 -7.32 -5.62
C GLN A 240 4.82 -8.33 -4.75
N GLY A 241 4.55 -8.00 -3.49
CA GLY A 241 3.80 -8.87 -2.57
C GLY A 241 2.36 -9.10 -3.02
N GLY A 242 1.67 -8.06 -3.53
CA GLY A 242 0.32 -8.19 -4.05
C GLY A 242 0.25 -9.03 -5.33
N ILE A 243 1.22 -8.90 -6.22
CA ILE A 243 1.30 -9.76 -7.42
C ILE A 243 1.53 -11.21 -7.03
N ALA A 244 2.38 -11.50 -6.04
CA ALA A 244 2.57 -12.86 -5.54
C ALA A 244 1.26 -13.47 -5.03
N GLN A 245 0.47 -12.74 -4.24
CA GLN A 245 -0.86 -13.19 -3.80
C GLN A 245 -1.81 -13.42 -4.99
N GLY A 246 -1.90 -12.46 -5.92
CA GLY A 246 -2.77 -12.58 -7.09
C GLY A 246 -2.37 -13.71 -8.03
N LEU A 247 -1.07 -14.05 -8.11
CA LEU A 247 -0.55 -15.20 -8.83
C LEU A 247 -1.03 -16.51 -8.19
N GLY A 248 -0.94 -16.61 -6.87
CA GLY A 248 -1.45 -17.76 -6.12
C GLY A 248 -2.94 -17.97 -6.35
N MET A 249 -3.75 -16.92 -6.23
CA MET A 249 -5.20 -16.96 -6.52
C MET A 249 -5.50 -17.37 -7.97
N ALA A 250 -4.66 -16.97 -8.92
CA ALA A 250 -4.88 -17.29 -10.33
C ALA A 250 -4.57 -18.73 -10.69
N LEU A 251 -3.53 -19.32 -10.10
CA LEU A 251 -2.91 -20.55 -10.64
C LEU A 251 -2.87 -21.72 -9.66
N MET A 252 -2.87 -21.52 -8.32
CA MET A 252 -2.56 -22.63 -7.40
C MET A 252 -3.34 -22.63 -6.07
N GLU A 253 -3.72 -21.50 -5.51
CA GLU A 253 -4.36 -21.46 -4.20
C GLU A 253 -5.81 -21.90 -4.25
N GLU A 254 -6.14 -23.01 -3.63
CA GLU A 254 -7.51 -23.54 -3.56
C GLU A 254 -7.80 -24.11 -2.16
N TYR A 255 -8.78 -23.53 -1.48
CA TYR A 255 -9.27 -24.09 -0.23
C TYR A 255 -10.32 -25.17 -0.49
N ILE A 256 -10.01 -26.41 -0.10
CA ILE A 256 -10.91 -27.56 -0.20
C ILE A 256 -11.22 -28.02 1.23
N PRO A 257 -12.48 -27.84 1.74
CA PRO A 257 -12.87 -28.25 3.09
C PRO A 257 -12.51 -29.71 3.38
N GLY A 258 -11.91 -29.97 4.53
CA GLY A 258 -11.48 -31.32 4.97
C GLY A 258 -10.24 -31.87 4.24
N ARG A 259 -9.60 -31.07 3.37
CA ARG A 259 -8.36 -31.47 2.69
C ARG A 259 -7.23 -30.46 2.89
N THR A 260 -7.48 -29.18 2.63
CA THR A 260 -6.45 -28.12 2.71
C THR A 260 -6.34 -27.60 4.16
N GLU A 261 -5.81 -28.42 5.05
CA GLU A 261 -5.72 -28.11 6.49
C GLU A 261 -4.37 -27.48 6.89
N ASN A 262 -3.40 -27.50 5.99
CA ASN A 262 -2.04 -26.97 6.23
C ASN A 262 -1.37 -26.55 4.90
N LEU A 263 -0.17 -25.95 4.97
CA LEU A 263 0.58 -25.45 3.82
C LEU A 263 1.20 -26.54 2.93
N HIS A 264 1.08 -27.82 3.26
CA HIS A 264 1.44 -28.90 2.32
C HIS A 264 0.33 -29.14 1.28
N ASP A 265 -0.91 -28.87 1.68
CA ASP A 265 -2.08 -29.06 0.85
C ASP A 265 -2.59 -27.75 0.23
N TYR A 266 -2.45 -26.63 0.97
CA TYR A 266 -2.74 -25.29 0.47
C TYR A 266 -1.46 -24.66 -0.10
N LEU A 267 -1.35 -24.71 -1.42
CA LEU A 267 -0.13 -24.26 -2.12
C LEU A 267 -0.14 -22.74 -2.25
N VAL A 268 0.94 -22.11 -1.78
CA VAL A 268 1.20 -20.67 -2.00
C VAL A 268 2.41 -20.50 -2.92
N PRO A 269 2.50 -19.41 -3.69
CA PRO A 269 3.65 -19.13 -4.53
C PRO A 269 4.95 -19.05 -3.72
N THR A 270 5.98 -19.68 -4.23
CA THR A 270 7.35 -19.57 -3.74
C THR A 270 8.12 -18.50 -4.52
N ILE A 271 9.33 -18.17 -4.07
CA ILE A 271 10.21 -17.24 -4.80
C ILE A 271 10.52 -17.70 -6.24
N GLY A 272 10.45 -19.02 -6.50
CA GLY A 272 10.67 -19.59 -7.83
C GLY A 272 9.47 -19.42 -8.78
N ASP A 273 8.29 -19.13 -8.25
CA ASP A 273 7.05 -18.98 -9.03
C ASP A 273 6.81 -17.53 -9.46
N VAL A 274 7.39 -16.57 -8.74
CA VAL A 274 7.22 -15.14 -9.00
C VAL A 274 8.23 -14.66 -10.03
N PRO A 275 7.78 -14.21 -11.22
CA PRO A 275 8.70 -13.75 -12.27
C PRO A 275 9.19 -12.32 -11.98
N PRO A 276 10.12 -11.76 -12.79
CA PRO A 276 10.49 -10.35 -12.71
C PRO A 276 9.28 -9.43 -12.81
N ILE A 277 9.24 -8.42 -11.96
CA ILE A 277 8.17 -7.42 -11.88
C ILE A 277 8.78 -6.04 -12.10
N GLU A 278 8.30 -5.32 -13.10
CA GLU A 278 8.58 -3.91 -13.33
C GLU A 278 7.44 -3.09 -12.74
N THR A 279 7.75 -2.24 -11.75
CA THR A 279 6.78 -1.36 -11.10
C THR A 279 6.83 0.04 -11.70
N LEU A 280 5.70 0.54 -12.17
CA LEU A 280 5.51 1.92 -12.64
C LEU A 280 4.69 2.67 -11.59
N ILE A 281 5.35 3.50 -10.80
CA ILE A 281 4.70 4.35 -9.80
C ILE A 281 4.15 5.58 -10.51
N LEU A 282 2.83 5.78 -10.41
CA LEU A 282 2.14 6.97 -10.89
C LEU A 282 1.78 7.84 -9.68
N GLU A 283 2.10 9.12 -9.76
CA GLU A 283 1.87 10.07 -8.68
C GLU A 283 0.83 11.13 -9.10
N VAL A 284 -0.45 10.77 -9.01
CA VAL A 284 -1.57 11.69 -9.17
C VAL A 284 -2.06 12.10 -7.79
N ALA A 285 -1.58 13.25 -7.30
CA ALA A 285 -1.86 13.71 -5.95
C ALA A 285 -3.36 13.75 -5.64
N ASP A 286 -3.74 13.20 -4.49
CA ASP A 286 -5.11 13.17 -4.00
C ASP A 286 -5.38 14.31 -3.01
N ALA A 287 -6.52 14.99 -3.16
CA ALA A 287 -6.86 16.14 -2.33
C ALA A 287 -7.11 15.78 -0.84
N HIS A 288 -7.46 14.53 -0.56
CA HIS A 288 -7.76 14.05 0.79
C HIS A 288 -6.59 13.30 1.43
N GLY A 289 -5.56 12.95 0.67
CA GLY A 289 -4.42 12.18 1.17
C GLY A 289 -3.36 13.05 1.87
N PRO A 290 -2.63 12.52 2.86
CA PRO A 290 -1.53 13.24 3.49
C PRO A 290 -0.44 13.51 2.43
N TYR A 291 -0.12 14.77 2.20
CA TYR A 291 0.76 15.21 1.10
C TYR A 291 0.33 14.71 -0.30
N GLY A 292 -0.92 14.32 -0.47
CA GLY A 292 -1.44 13.76 -1.72
C GLY A 292 -1.28 12.25 -1.86
N ALA A 293 -0.86 11.53 -0.82
CA ALA A 293 -0.68 10.08 -0.86
C ALA A 293 -2.02 9.32 -0.86
N LYS A 294 -2.02 8.14 -1.46
CA LYS A 294 -3.16 7.20 -1.49
C LYS A 294 -2.85 5.92 -0.73
N GLY A 295 -3.90 5.21 -0.31
CA GLY A 295 -3.78 3.84 0.16
C GLY A 295 -3.40 2.90 -0.98
N LEU A 296 -2.58 1.87 -0.69
CA LEU A 296 -2.03 0.97 -1.71
C LEU A 296 -2.24 -0.51 -1.39
N GLY A 297 -2.36 -0.88 -0.11
CA GLY A 297 -2.16 -2.26 0.37
C GLY A 297 -2.94 -3.36 -0.34
N GLU A 298 -4.18 -3.12 -0.79
CA GLU A 298 -5.04 -4.19 -1.33
C GLU A 298 -5.24 -4.12 -2.85
N HIS A 299 -5.22 -2.93 -3.47
CA HIS A 299 -5.45 -2.85 -4.91
C HIS A 299 -4.30 -3.42 -5.76
N VAL A 300 -3.17 -3.69 -5.14
CA VAL A 300 -1.99 -4.28 -5.79
C VAL A 300 -2.20 -5.71 -6.29
N LEU A 301 -3.13 -6.45 -5.70
CA LEU A 301 -3.41 -7.84 -6.12
C LEU A 301 -4.55 -7.95 -7.15
N ILE A 302 -5.49 -6.98 -7.15
CA ILE A 302 -6.77 -7.09 -7.88
C ILE A 302 -6.59 -7.38 -9.39
N PRO A 303 -5.74 -6.66 -10.15
CA PRO A 303 -5.64 -6.90 -11.59
C PRO A 303 -4.77 -8.12 -11.96
N THR A 304 -4.11 -8.79 -11.01
CA THR A 304 -3.15 -9.87 -11.30
C THR A 304 -3.83 -11.09 -11.91
N ALA A 305 -4.82 -11.67 -11.23
CA ALA A 305 -5.50 -12.87 -11.71
C ALA A 305 -6.20 -12.64 -13.06
N PRO A 306 -7.00 -11.59 -13.27
CA PRO A 306 -7.63 -11.35 -14.57
C PRO A 306 -6.60 -11.06 -15.69
N ALA A 307 -5.46 -10.43 -15.40
CA ALA A 307 -4.40 -10.25 -16.39
C ALA A 307 -3.81 -11.60 -16.83
N ILE A 308 -3.54 -12.52 -15.88
CA ILE A 308 -3.07 -13.88 -16.18
C ILE A 308 -4.09 -14.64 -17.03
N LEU A 309 -5.37 -14.63 -16.65
CA LEU A 309 -6.42 -15.32 -17.42
C LEU A 309 -6.59 -14.74 -18.83
N ASN A 310 -6.46 -13.43 -19.00
CA ASN A 310 -6.45 -12.80 -20.32
C ASN A 310 -5.21 -13.20 -21.14
N ALA A 311 -4.05 -13.36 -20.49
CA ALA A 311 -2.83 -13.84 -21.15
C ALA A 311 -2.95 -15.30 -21.61
N ILE A 312 -3.56 -16.18 -20.81
CA ILE A 312 -3.88 -17.56 -21.18
C ILE A 312 -4.79 -17.56 -22.41
N TYR A 313 -5.84 -16.75 -22.40
CA TYR A 313 -6.74 -16.63 -23.57
C TYR A 313 -6.01 -16.14 -24.82
N HIS A 314 -5.15 -15.13 -24.69
CA HIS A 314 -4.36 -14.65 -25.83
C HIS A 314 -3.37 -15.69 -26.36
N ALA A 315 -2.82 -16.54 -25.50
CA ALA A 315 -1.91 -17.61 -25.87
C ALA A 315 -2.60 -18.75 -26.65
N THR A 316 -3.83 -19.09 -26.24
CA THR A 316 -4.45 -20.40 -26.58
C THR A 316 -5.87 -20.30 -27.11
N GLY A 317 -6.56 -19.17 -26.98
CA GLY A 317 -8.00 -19.06 -27.22
C GLY A 317 -8.88 -19.71 -26.15
N ALA A 318 -8.31 -20.40 -25.16
CA ALA A 318 -9.04 -21.04 -24.09
C ALA A 318 -9.47 -20.03 -23.02
N ARG A 319 -10.77 -20.02 -22.66
CA ARG A 319 -11.30 -19.16 -21.60
C ARG A 319 -11.49 -19.97 -20.32
N VAL A 320 -10.65 -19.69 -19.32
CA VAL A 320 -10.80 -20.25 -17.96
C VAL A 320 -11.78 -19.39 -17.18
N THR A 321 -12.85 -20.00 -16.66
CA THR A 321 -13.93 -19.32 -15.95
C THR A 321 -13.94 -19.57 -14.44
N GLN A 322 -13.08 -20.46 -13.96
CA GLN A 322 -12.92 -20.80 -12.55
C GLN A 322 -11.45 -20.73 -12.12
N THR A 323 -11.17 -19.93 -11.11
CA THR A 323 -9.85 -19.86 -10.46
C THR A 323 -9.75 -20.81 -9.26
N PRO A 324 -8.53 -21.27 -8.93
CA PRO A 324 -7.30 -21.16 -9.70
C PRO A 324 -7.37 -21.94 -11.03
N ALA A 325 -6.65 -21.45 -12.04
CA ALA A 325 -6.46 -22.16 -13.33
C ALA A 325 -5.48 -23.32 -13.16
N THR A 326 -5.88 -24.30 -12.34
CA THR A 326 -5.08 -25.52 -12.11
C THR A 326 -4.81 -26.26 -13.42
N PRO A 327 -3.78 -27.12 -13.51
CA PRO A 327 -3.52 -27.89 -14.72
C PRO A 327 -4.74 -28.64 -15.22
N THR A 328 -5.55 -29.21 -14.33
CA THR A 328 -6.78 -29.93 -14.69
C THR A 328 -7.82 -28.99 -15.32
N ARG A 329 -8.08 -27.81 -14.71
CA ARG A 329 -9.04 -26.82 -15.24
C ARG A 329 -8.56 -26.23 -16.56
N LEU A 330 -7.28 -25.91 -16.65
CA LEU A 330 -6.70 -25.35 -17.87
C LEU A 330 -6.73 -26.39 -18.99
N ARG A 331 -6.41 -27.66 -18.73
CA ARG A 331 -6.56 -28.76 -19.71
C ARG A 331 -7.99 -28.92 -20.20
N ALA A 332 -9.00 -28.81 -19.32
CA ALA A 332 -10.39 -28.87 -19.74
C ALA A 332 -10.74 -27.69 -20.68
N ALA A 333 -10.37 -26.47 -20.32
CA ALA A 333 -10.62 -25.29 -21.16
C ALA A 333 -9.85 -25.34 -22.51
N LEU A 334 -8.64 -25.91 -22.53
CA LEU A 334 -7.87 -26.13 -23.76
C LEU A 334 -8.56 -27.10 -24.70
N LYS A 335 -9.13 -28.20 -24.19
CA LYS A 335 -9.90 -29.16 -25.00
C LYS A 335 -11.16 -28.53 -25.59
N GLU A 336 -11.88 -27.72 -24.81
CA GLU A 336 -13.06 -26.98 -25.29
C GLU A 336 -12.69 -25.97 -26.38
N ALA A 337 -11.48 -25.42 -26.34
CA ALA A 337 -10.94 -24.51 -27.36
C ALA A 337 -10.34 -25.23 -28.58
N GLY A 338 -10.42 -26.57 -28.64
CA GLY A 338 -9.97 -27.37 -29.78
C GLY A 338 -8.49 -27.80 -29.75
N HIS A 339 -7.81 -27.66 -28.60
CA HIS A 339 -6.48 -28.25 -28.42
C HIS A 339 -6.59 -29.70 -27.98
N ALA A 340 -5.84 -30.59 -28.63
CA ALA A 340 -5.88 -32.03 -28.41
C ALA A 340 -5.24 -32.48 -27.08
#